data_b7289fd7e3807a315e25c07f2c41f659
#
_entry.id   b7289fd7e3807a315e25c07f2c41f659
#
_cell.length_a   1.000
_cell.length_b   1.000
_cell.length_c   1.000
_cell.angle_alpha   90.00
_cell.angle_beta   90.00
_cell.angle_gamma   90.00
#
_symmetry.space_group_name_H-M   'P 1'
#
loop_
_entity.id
_entity.type
_entity.pdbx_description
1 polymer ?
#
loop_
_entity_poly.entity_id
_entity_poly.type
_entity_poly.pdbx_seq_one_letter_code
_entity_poly.pdbx_strand_id
1 'polypeptide(L)'
;MSEVVEVPETAKDFLETYLPAQFALAGVGSVSSSGAVLFRLGEFGDEWSMRLRDGALLVVPGRAEDVLLQVTVPSEDFVPLVVRAARVTAGGGKLESQLMAIRVLGIDAERAKALSTVRGTVCFHVKDGEATRRIAVSAARHEPDLDEPECRLECQMSDYLEIQRGTQLPMQLVMSGRLRIVGDAGIAMMMNAAFV
;
A
#
# COMPACT_ATOMS: atom_id res chain seq x y z
N MET A 1 15.77 24.00 12.11
CA MET A 1 15.99 23.62 10.69
C MET A 1 15.55 22.16 10.59
N SER A 2 14.38 21.90 10.00
CA SER A 2 13.94 20.52 9.78
C SER A 2 14.81 19.94 8.65
N GLU A 3 15.58 18.93 8.97
CA GLU A 3 16.31 18.15 8.00
C GLU A 3 15.29 17.56 7.02
N VAL A 4 15.35 17.96 5.76
CA VAL A 4 14.51 17.38 4.71
C VAL A 4 15.05 15.96 4.51
N VAL A 5 14.38 14.97 5.08
CA VAL A 5 14.72 13.58 4.87
C VAL A 5 14.47 13.27 3.40
N GLU A 6 15.55 13.07 2.65
CA GLU A 6 15.47 12.71 1.24
C GLU A 6 14.84 11.32 1.10
N VAL A 7 13.80 11.20 0.29
CA VAL A 7 13.11 9.92 0.06
C VAL A 7 13.91 9.13 -0.98
N PRO A 8 14.48 7.97 -0.64
CA PRO A 8 15.28 7.18 -1.55
C PRO A 8 14.45 6.62 -2.71
N GLU A 9 15.12 6.42 -3.87
CA GLU A 9 14.46 5.93 -5.09
C GLU A 9 14.64 4.43 -5.29
N THR A 10 15.57 3.78 -4.57
CA THR A 10 15.69 2.32 -4.60
C THR A 10 14.69 1.69 -3.65
N ALA A 11 14.07 0.58 -4.05
CA ALA A 11 13.11 -0.13 -3.21
C ALA A 11 13.78 -0.64 -1.93
N LYS A 12 15.01 -1.10 -2.02
CA LYS A 12 15.78 -1.58 -0.87
C LYS A 12 15.95 -0.49 0.18
N ASP A 13 16.52 0.65 -0.18
CA ASP A 13 16.78 1.74 0.78
C ASP A 13 15.48 2.33 1.30
N PHE A 14 14.44 2.39 0.45
CA PHE A 14 13.12 2.85 0.84
C PHE A 14 12.48 1.93 1.88
N LEU A 15 12.45 0.61 1.63
CA LEU A 15 11.76 -0.36 2.48
C LEU A 15 12.57 -0.70 3.72
N GLU A 16 13.89 -0.94 3.59
CA GLU A 16 14.72 -1.42 4.70
C GLU A 16 15.22 -0.31 5.62
N THR A 17 15.30 0.93 5.14
CA THR A 17 15.88 2.05 5.91
C THR A 17 14.90 3.20 6.13
N TYR A 18 14.40 3.78 5.04
CA TYR A 18 13.56 4.98 5.11
C TYR A 18 12.22 4.71 5.81
N LEU A 19 11.48 3.70 5.37
CA LEU A 19 10.15 3.41 5.89
C LEU A 19 10.15 3.06 7.39
N PRO A 20 11.05 2.20 7.91
CA PRO A 20 11.18 1.95 9.36
C PRO A 20 11.52 3.22 10.16
N ALA A 21 12.41 4.08 9.63
CA ALA A 21 12.75 5.34 10.28
C ALA A 21 11.54 6.29 10.38
N GLN A 22 10.69 6.37 9.32
CA GLN A 22 9.46 7.15 9.36
C GLN A 22 8.46 6.61 10.39
N PHE A 23 8.32 5.29 10.52
CA PHE A 23 7.49 4.68 11.56
C PHE A 23 7.98 4.98 12.96
N ALA A 24 9.28 4.92 13.19
CA ALA A 24 9.87 5.27 14.49
C ALA A 24 9.61 6.74 14.86
N LEU A 25 9.70 7.67 13.90
CA LEU A 25 9.38 9.08 14.09
C LEU A 25 7.89 9.34 14.33
N ALA A 26 7.02 8.49 13.78
CA ALA A 26 5.57 8.61 13.94
C ALA A 26 5.06 8.24 15.34
N GLY A 27 5.84 7.49 16.12
CA GLY A 27 5.47 7.10 17.48
C GLY A 27 4.19 6.27 17.56
N VAL A 28 4.09 5.21 16.78
CA VAL A 28 2.86 4.42 16.55
C VAL A 28 2.33 3.70 17.81
N GLY A 29 3.00 3.79 18.93
CA GLY A 29 2.62 3.08 20.17
C GLY A 29 2.89 1.57 20.10
N SER A 30 2.23 0.79 20.96
CA SER A 30 2.47 -0.67 21.09
C SER A 30 1.62 -1.49 20.11
N VAL A 31 1.56 -1.09 18.83
CA VAL A 31 0.81 -1.85 17.82
C VAL A 31 1.65 -3.00 17.30
N SER A 32 1.07 -4.19 17.25
CA SER A 32 1.67 -5.38 16.65
C SER A 32 0.71 -6.01 15.65
N SER A 33 1.26 -6.52 14.53
CA SER A 33 0.47 -7.19 13.49
C SER A 33 0.37 -8.71 13.74
N SER A 34 -0.75 -9.32 13.34
CA SER A 34 -0.97 -10.77 13.41
C SER A 34 -0.25 -11.57 12.33
N GLY A 35 0.34 -10.89 11.35
CA GLY A 35 1.12 -11.49 10.27
C GLY A 35 1.83 -10.43 9.45
N ALA A 36 2.43 -10.83 8.35
CA ALA A 36 3.23 -9.97 7.50
C ALA A 36 2.43 -9.43 6.31
N VAL A 37 2.80 -8.23 5.85
CA VAL A 37 2.49 -7.71 4.52
C VAL A 37 3.69 -7.96 3.63
N LEU A 38 3.50 -8.63 2.51
CA LEU A 38 4.53 -8.85 1.50
C LEU A 38 4.52 -7.68 0.51
N PHE A 39 5.65 -7.07 0.31
CA PHE A 39 5.87 -6.15 -0.80
C PHE A 39 6.71 -6.85 -1.87
N ARG A 40 6.24 -6.86 -3.11
CA ARG A 40 6.91 -7.46 -4.26
C ARG A 40 7.18 -6.39 -5.32
N LEU A 41 8.40 -6.32 -5.79
CA LEU A 41 8.81 -5.43 -6.86
C LEU A 41 8.98 -6.20 -8.18
N GLY A 42 8.11 -5.94 -9.15
CA GLY A 42 8.06 -6.69 -10.40
C GLY A 42 7.37 -8.05 -10.26
N GLU A 43 7.22 -8.75 -11.36
CA GLU A 43 6.53 -10.04 -11.42
C GLU A 43 7.35 -11.17 -10.76
N PHE A 44 8.67 -11.15 -10.97
CA PHE A 44 9.62 -12.15 -10.43
C PHE A 44 10.76 -11.47 -9.65
N GLY A 45 10.48 -10.29 -9.08
CA GLY A 45 11.50 -9.44 -8.48
C GLY A 45 11.71 -9.66 -6.99
N ASP A 46 12.37 -8.67 -6.39
CA ASP A 46 12.69 -8.70 -4.97
C ASP A 46 11.42 -8.64 -4.11
N GLU A 47 11.44 -9.37 -3.01
CA GLU A 47 10.36 -9.44 -2.03
C GLU A 47 10.85 -8.97 -0.66
N TRP A 48 9.97 -8.28 0.07
CA TRP A 48 10.18 -7.90 1.47
C TRP A 48 8.93 -8.20 2.28
N SER A 49 9.11 -8.86 3.41
CA SER A 49 8.05 -9.05 4.39
C SER A 49 8.12 -7.96 5.45
N MET A 50 7.00 -7.30 5.68
CA MET A 50 6.87 -6.17 6.60
C MET A 50 5.88 -6.53 7.71
N ARG A 51 6.20 -6.18 8.97
CA ARG A 51 5.27 -6.34 10.10
C ARG A 51 5.52 -5.30 11.17
N LEU A 52 4.48 -4.98 11.92
CA LEU A 52 4.60 -4.18 13.14
C LEU A 52 4.83 -5.11 14.34
N ARG A 53 5.81 -4.77 15.16
CA ARG A 53 6.06 -5.42 16.45
C ARG A 53 6.38 -4.35 17.49
N ASP A 54 5.52 -4.26 18.50
CA ASP A 54 5.68 -3.27 19.58
C ASP A 54 5.86 -1.83 19.07
N GLY A 55 5.13 -1.47 18.01
CA GLY A 55 5.20 -0.16 17.37
C GLY A 55 6.38 0.06 16.41
N ALA A 56 7.29 -0.88 16.31
CA ALA A 56 8.39 -0.82 15.35
C ALA A 56 8.02 -1.54 14.04
N LEU A 57 8.37 -0.95 12.92
CA LEU A 57 8.26 -1.60 11.62
C LEU A 57 9.51 -2.45 11.37
N LEU A 58 9.30 -3.77 11.28
CA LEU A 58 10.32 -4.72 10.89
C LEU A 58 10.16 -5.04 9.40
N VAL A 59 11.23 -4.89 8.65
CA VAL A 59 11.30 -5.23 7.22
C VAL A 59 12.40 -6.27 7.03
N VAL A 60 12.05 -7.39 6.42
CA VAL A 60 12.98 -8.51 6.18
C VAL A 60 12.92 -8.88 4.70
N PRO A 61 14.05 -8.97 4.00
CA PRO A 61 14.10 -9.51 2.64
C PRO A 61 13.50 -10.92 2.56
N GLY A 62 12.75 -11.16 1.50
CA GLY A 62 12.09 -12.43 1.23
C GLY A 62 10.68 -12.55 1.81
N ARG A 63 10.04 -13.68 1.50
CA ARG A 63 8.65 -13.99 1.84
C ARG A 63 8.57 -14.70 3.20
N ALA A 64 7.82 -14.14 4.14
CA ALA A 64 7.50 -14.80 5.40
C ALA A 64 6.41 -15.87 5.21
N GLU A 65 6.34 -16.84 6.13
CA GLU A 65 5.33 -17.92 6.10
C GLU A 65 3.92 -17.41 6.41
N ASP A 66 3.80 -16.35 7.22
CA ASP A 66 2.56 -15.79 7.74
C ASP A 66 2.10 -14.51 7.01
N VAL A 67 2.35 -14.43 5.71
CA VAL A 67 1.86 -13.33 4.86
C VAL A 67 0.33 -13.32 4.86
N LEU A 68 -0.26 -12.14 5.12
CA LEU A 68 -1.71 -11.90 5.09
C LEU A 68 -2.15 -11.13 3.85
N LEU A 69 -1.30 -10.23 3.40
CA LEU A 69 -1.56 -9.33 2.28
C LEU A 69 -0.32 -9.22 1.40
N GLN A 70 -0.53 -9.11 0.10
CA GLN A 70 0.54 -8.87 -0.88
C GLN A 70 0.30 -7.53 -1.57
N VAL A 71 1.34 -6.73 -1.69
CA VAL A 71 1.38 -5.51 -2.49
C VAL A 71 2.40 -5.73 -3.59
N THR A 72 1.98 -5.67 -4.85
CA THR A 72 2.86 -5.89 -6.01
C THR A 72 2.89 -4.62 -6.85
N VAL A 73 4.10 -4.18 -7.20
CA VAL A 73 4.34 -2.98 -7.99
C VAL A 73 5.34 -3.33 -9.10
N PRO A 74 5.04 -3.08 -10.39
CA PRO A 74 6.04 -3.16 -11.45
C PRO A 74 7.26 -2.29 -11.12
N SER A 75 8.45 -2.74 -11.49
CA SER A 75 9.69 -2.03 -11.13
C SER A 75 9.71 -0.59 -11.64
N GLU A 76 9.21 -0.36 -12.84
CA GLU A 76 9.08 0.97 -13.47
C GLU A 76 8.04 1.88 -12.81
N ASP A 77 7.11 1.30 -12.04
CA ASP A 77 6.04 2.03 -11.36
C ASP A 77 6.36 2.34 -9.88
N PHE A 78 7.45 1.77 -9.34
CA PHE A 78 7.85 1.98 -7.96
C PHE A 78 8.09 3.47 -7.64
N VAL A 79 8.96 4.13 -8.40
CA VAL A 79 9.26 5.55 -8.17
C VAL A 79 8.04 6.44 -8.41
N PRO A 80 7.29 6.31 -9.54
CA PRO A 80 6.11 7.11 -9.78
C PRO A 80 4.99 6.95 -8.74
N LEU A 81 4.73 5.75 -8.24
CA LEU A 81 3.63 5.50 -7.32
C LEU A 81 4.06 5.55 -5.85
N VAL A 82 5.12 4.83 -5.48
CA VAL A 82 5.48 4.64 -4.06
C VAL A 82 6.34 5.80 -3.56
N VAL A 83 7.44 6.11 -4.26
CA VAL A 83 8.37 7.17 -3.84
C VAL A 83 7.71 8.54 -3.96
N ARG A 84 7.00 8.80 -5.05
CA ARG A 84 6.28 10.08 -5.25
C ARG A 84 5.19 10.27 -4.22
N ALA A 85 4.42 9.23 -3.86
CA ALA A 85 3.46 9.28 -2.78
C ALA A 85 4.14 9.62 -1.44
N ALA A 86 5.26 8.95 -1.12
CA ALA A 86 6.01 9.24 0.11
C ALA A 86 6.52 10.69 0.16
N ARG A 87 7.03 11.24 -0.95
CA ARG A 87 7.48 12.64 -1.05
C ARG A 87 6.35 13.64 -0.77
N VAL A 88 5.16 13.40 -1.29
CA VAL A 88 4.03 14.32 -1.08
C VAL A 88 3.43 14.19 0.32
N THR A 89 3.55 13.04 0.97
CA THR A 89 3.09 12.83 2.35
C THR A 89 4.10 13.39 3.37
N ALA A 90 5.40 13.29 3.11
CA ALA A 90 6.44 13.88 3.94
C ALA A 90 6.34 15.41 4.04
N GLY A 91 5.80 16.07 3.00
CA GLY A 91 5.68 17.55 2.92
C GLY A 91 4.49 18.17 3.65
N GLY A 92 3.50 17.42 4.16
CA GLY A 92 2.32 18.10 4.71
C GLY A 92 1.24 17.26 5.38
N GLY A 93 1.24 15.93 5.25
CA GLY A 93 0.17 15.09 5.78
C GLY A 93 0.61 14.23 6.94
N LYS A 94 0.82 14.81 8.12
CA LYS A 94 1.54 14.11 9.19
C LYS A 94 0.82 12.94 9.87
N LEU A 95 -0.48 12.95 9.99
CA LEU A 95 -1.19 11.93 10.80
C LEU A 95 -2.00 10.96 9.95
N GLU A 96 -2.67 11.44 8.93
CA GLU A 96 -3.64 10.64 8.16
C GLU A 96 -2.96 9.65 7.21
N SER A 97 -1.87 10.04 6.54
CA SER A 97 -1.09 9.11 5.70
C SER A 97 -0.32 8.07 6.53
N GLN A 98 0.14 8.46 7.73
CA GLN A 98 0.72 7.53 8.69
C GLN A 98 -0.32 6.54 9.21
N LEU A 99 -1.55 7.02 9.48
CA LEU A 99 -2.66 6.17 9.89
C LEU A 99 -3.02 5.12 8.82
N MET A 100 -3.00 5.47 7.54
CA MET A 100 -3.24 4.51 6.46
C MET A 100 -2.16 3.42 6.42
N ALA A 101 -0.89 3.78 6.49
CA ALA A 101 0.20 2.79 6.52
C ALA A 101 0.14 1.91 7.78
N ILE A 102 -0.19 2.50 8.94
CA ILE A 102 -0.38 1.76 10.20
C ILE A 102 -1.55 0.79 10.08
N ARG A 103 -2.66 1.18 9.47
CA ARG A 103 -3.83 0.31 9.26
C ARG A 103 -3.49 -0.87 8.35
N VAL A 104 -2.77 -0.63 7.26
CA VAL A 104 -2.34 -1.69 6.33
C VAL A 104 -1.35 -2.65 6.98
N LEU A 105 -0.43 -2.15 7.80
CA LEU A 105 0.60 -2.97 8.45
C LEU A 105 0.15 -3.51 9.82
N GLY A 106 -0.77 -2.82 10.51
CA GLY A 106 -1.29 -3.20 11.83
C GLY A 106 -2.49 -4.16 11.78
N ILE A 107 -2.48 -5.14 10.89
CA ILE A 107 -3.57 -6.12 10.75
C ILE A 107 -3.63 -7.00 12.02
N ASP A 108 -4.70 -6.86 12.79
CA ASP A 108 -5.01 -7.71 13.95
C ASP A 108 -5.60 -9.08 13.53
N ALA A 109 -5.88 -9.93 14.52
CA ALA A 109 -6.37 -11.29 14.27
C ALA A 109 -7.76 -11.32 13.59
N GLU A 110 -8.63 -10.36 13.88
CA GLU A 110 -9.98 -10.28 13.30
C GLU A 110 -9.89 -9.90 11.82
N ARG A 111 -9.11 -8.86 11.50
CA ARG A 111 -8.84 -8.43 10.13
C ARG A 111 -8.09 -9.50 9.33
N ALA A 112 -7.14 -10.19 9.95
CA ALA A 112 -6.44 -11.33 9.34
C ALA A 112 -7.42 -12.43 8.93
N LYS A 113 -8.40 -12.74 9.79
CA LYS A 113 -9.48 -13.69 9.48
C LYS A 113 -10.35 -13.21 8.34
N ALA A 114 -10.74 -11.93 8.32
CA ALA A 114 -11.51 -11.34 7.23
C ALA A 114 -10.73 -11.43 5.90
N LEU A 115 -9.45 -11.03 5.87
CA LEU A 115 -8.59 -11.14 4.69
C LEU A 115 -8.44 -12.58 4.18
N SER A 116 -8.46 -13.58 5.07
CA SER A 116 -8.34 -14.98 4.68
C SER A 116 -9.49 -15.47 3.79
N THR A 117 -10.61 -14.77 3.77
CA THR A 117 -11.79 -15.09 2.94
C THR A 117 -11.79 -14.38 1.59
N VAL A 118 -10.99 -13.32 1.44
CA VAL A 118 -10.91 -12.55 0.20
C VAL A 118 -10.18 -13.37 -0.87
N ARG A 119 -10.74 -13.38 -2.07
CA ARG A 119 -10.13 -13.97 -3.27
C ARG A 119 -10.16 -12.92 -4.37
N GLY A 120 -9.02 -12.69 -4.97
CA GLY A 120 -8.86 -11.76 -6.08
C GLY A 120 -7.89 -10.63 -5.78
N THR A 121 -7.59 -9.90 -6.84
CA THR A 121 -6.67 -8.77 -6.88
C THR A 121 -7.45 -7.48 -7.05
N VAL A 122 -7.12 -6.47 -6.26
CA VAL A 122 -7.49 -5.07 -6.50
C VAL A 122 -6.28 -4.36 -7.08
N CYS A 123 -6.37 -3.86 -8.30
CA CYS A 123 -5.28 -3.16 -8.95
C CYS A 123 -5.64 -1.70 -9.23
N PHE A 124 -4.84 -0.75 -8.74
CA PHE A 124 -4.91 0.63 -9.18
C PHE A 124 -4.25 0.76 -10.56
N HIS A 125 -4.98 1.33 -11.50
CA HIS A 125 -4.52 1.80 -12.79
C HIS A 125 -4.50 3.33 -12.77
N VAL A 126 -3.33 3.89 -12.53
CA VAL A 126 -3.14 5.32 -12.32
C VAL A 126 -2.60 5.96 -13.61
N LYS A 127 -3.37 6.85 -14.21
CA LYS A 127 -2.96 7.60 -15.39
C LYS A 127 -1.97 8.71 -15.02
N ASP A 128 -0.77 8.68 -15.59
CA ASP A 128 0.32 9.64 -15.40
C ASP A 128 0.80 10.13 -16.77
N GLY A 129 0.12 11.14 -17.31
CA GLY A 129 0.27 11.55 -18.71
C GLY A 129 -0.22 10.46 -19.67
N GLU A 130 0.65 10.00 -20.56
CA GLU A 130 0.36 8.90 -21.49
C GLU A 130 0.57 7.51 -20.87
N ALA A 131 1.29 7.43 -19.74
CA ALA A 131 1.57 6.17 -19.07
C ALA A 131 0.42 5.76 -18.14
N THR A 132 0.20 4.44 -18.01
CA THR A 132 -0.63 3.86 -16.94
C THR A 132 0.26 3.12 -15.97
N ARG A 133 0.27 3.58 -14.72
CA ARG A 133 1.03 3.00 -13.61
C ARG A 133 0.16 2.03 -12.83
N ARG A 134 0.74 0.95 -12.31
CA ARG A 134 -0.01 -0.12 -11.66
C ARG A 134 0.52 -0.44 -10.27
N ILE A 135 -0.38 -0.65 -9.33
CA ILE A 135 -0.10 -1.21 -8.01
C ILE A 135 -1.24 -2.12 -7.62
N ALA A 136 -0.94 -3.38 -7.33
CA ALA A 136 -1.92 -4.39 -7.00
C ALA A 136 -1.84 -4.78 -5.52
N VAL A 137 -2.99 -5.08 -4.96
CA VAL A 137 -3.15 -5.61 -3.60
C VAL A 137 -3.99 -6.87 -3.67
N SER A 138 -3.51 -7.97 -3.09
CA SER A 138 -4.22 -9.24 -2.99
C SER A 138 -4.05 -9.87 -1.61
N ALA A 139 -5.00 -10.71 -1.20
CA ALA A 139 -4.80 -11.54 -0.01
C ALA A 139 -3.71 -12.60 -0.28
N ALA A 140 -2.98 -13.01 0.76
CA ALA A 140 -1.78 -13.85 0.64
C ALA A 140 -1.95 -15.17 -0.11
N ARG A 141 -3.18 -15.69 -0.14
CA ARG A 141 -3.51 -16.97 -0.81
C ARG A 141 -3.89 -16.80 -2.28
N HIS A 142 -3.86 -15.59 -2.79
CA HIS A 142 -4.19 -15.27 -4.17
C HIS A 142 -2.98 -14.62 -4.82
N GLU A 143 -2.47 -15.22 -5.89
CA GLU A 143 -1.37 -14.63 -6.66
C GLU A 143 -1.89 -13.40 -7.42
N PRO A 144 -1.29 -12.23 -7.25
CA PRO A 144 -1.80 -11.00 -7.86
C PRO A 144 -1.65 -11.03 -9.39
N ASP A 145 -2.75 -10.72 -10.09
CA ASP A 145 -2.76 -10.49 -11.52
C ASP A 145 -2.79 -8.98 -11.77
N LEU A 146 -1.76 -8.46 -12.42
CA LEU A 146 -1.61 -7.04 -12.75
C LEU A 146 -2.27 -6.68 -14.09
N ASP A 147 -2.45 -7.66 -14.98
CA ASP A 147 -2.97 -7.45 -16.33
C ASP A 147 -4.49 -7.64 -16.37
N GLU A 148 -5.00 -8.69 -15.73
CA GLU A 148 -6.42 -9.01 -15.65
C GLU A 148 -6.92 -9.13 -14.20
N PRO A 149 -6.80 -8.07 -13.37
CA PRO A 149 -7.25 -8.10 -11.98
C PRO A 149 -8.78 -8.20 -11.92
N GLU A 150 -9.31 -8.91 -10.95
CA GLU A 150 -10.75 -9.05 -10.73
C GLU A 150 -11.42 -7.72 -10.42
N CYS A 151 -10.69 -6.79 -9.80
CA CYS A 151 -11.15 -5.42 -9.55
C CYS A 151 -10.07 -4.42 -9.94
N ARG A 152 -10.43 -3.47 -10.80
CA ARG A 152 -9.55 -2.39 -11.24
C ARG A 152 -10.08 -1.04 -10.78
N LEU A 153 -9.22 -0.24 -10.18
CA LEU A 153 -9.49 1.11 -9.72
C LEU A 153 -8.76 2.10 -10.62
N GLU A 154 -9.48 2.80 -11.49
CA GLU A 154 -8.92 3.72 -12.49
C GLU A 154 -9.04 5.16 -12.01
N CYS A 155 -7.92 5.89 -11.93
CA CYS A 155 -7.89 7.31 -11.57
C CYS A 155 -6.72 8.04 -12.23
N GLN A 156 -6.71 9.37 -12.09
CA GLN A 156 -5.55 10.19 -12.45
C GLN A 156 -4.49 10.15 -11.34
N MET A 157 -3.24 10.44 -11.67
CA MET A 157 -2.14 10.54 -10.68
C MET A 157 -2.45 11.57 -9.59
N SER A 158 -3.09 12.70 -9.93
CA SER A 158 -3.52 13.70 -8.94
C SER A 158 -4.46 13.12 -7.90
N ASP A 159 -5.44 12.31 -8.34
CA ASP A 159 -6.44 11.68 -7.47
C ASP A 159 -5.81 10.62 -6.57
N TYR A 160 -4.91 9.80 -7.14
CA TYR A 160 -4.13 8.84 -6.37
C TYR A 160 -3.32 9.51 -5.26
N LEU A 161 -2.63 10.62 -5.56
CA LEU A 161 -1.86 11.36 -4.58
C LEU A 161 -2.73 12.05 -3.52
N GLU A 162 -3.96 12.47 -3.85
CA GLU A 162 -4.94 12.98 -2.87
C GLU A 162 -5.37 11.89 -1.88
N ILE A 163 -5.59 10.66 -2.36
CA ILE A 163 -5.86 9.49 -1.49
C ILE A 163 -4.66 9.25 -0.57
N GLN A 164 -3.45 9.24 -1.12
CA GLN A 164 -2.23 8.98 -0.32
C GLN A 164 -1.97 10.06 0.74
N ARG A 165 -2.34 11.32 0.48
CA ARG A 165 -2.29 12.42 1.46
C ARG A 165 -3.41 12.36 2.52
N GLY A 166 -4.43 11.54 2.32
CA GLY A 166 -5.64 11.53 3.15
C GLY A 166 -6.55 12.74 2.94
N THR A 167 -6.30 13.58 1.92
CA THR A 167 -7.13 14.77 1.61
C THR A 167 -8.43 14.43 0.93
N GLN A 168 -8.54 13.24 0.34
CA GLN A 168 -9.74 12.70 -0.26
C GLN A 168 -9.93 11.23 0.11
N LEU A 169 -11.14 10.85 0.45
CA LEU A 169 -11.49 9.44 0.64
C LEU A 169 -11.78 8.77 -0.72
N PRO A 170 -11.38 7.51 -0.93
CA PRO A 170 -11.65 6.79 -2.18
C PRO A 170 -13.14 6.83 -2.58
N MET A 171 -14.05 6.68 -1.62
CA MET A 171 -15.49 6.71 -1.88
C MET A 171 -15.97 8.07 -2.40
N GLN A 172 -15.40 9.19 -1.94
CA GLN A 172 -15.74 10.52 -2.47
C GLN A 172 -15.32 10.68 -3.93
N LEU A 173 -14.16 10.10 -4.29
CA LEU A 173 -13.69 10.09 -5.67
C LEU A 173 -14.55 9.18 -6.56
N VAL A 174 -15.06 8.06 -6.04
CA VAL A 174 -16.04 7.21 -6.75
C VAL A 174 -17.33 7.98 -6.99
N MET A 175 -17.89 8.64 -5.97
CA MET A 175 -19.15 9.41 -6.10
C MET A 175 -19.02 10.59 -7.06
N SER A 176 -17.84 11.19 -7.18
CA SER A 176 -17.57 12.29 -8.12
C SER A 176 -17.13 11.81 -9.52
N GLY A 177 -17.04 10.50 -9.75
CA GLY A 177 -16.60 9.91 -11.02
C GLY A 177 -15.10 10.05 -11.32
N ARG A 178 -14.28 10.51 -10.35
CA ARG A 178 -12.83 10.67 -10.47
C ARG A 178 -12.08 9.36 -10.25
N LEU A 179 -12.67 8.42 -9.50
CA LEU A 179 -12.20 7.04 -9.31
C LEU A 179 -13.25 6.10 -9.88
N ARG A 180 -12.89 5.34 -10.88
CA ARG A 180 -13.77 4.37 -11.53
C ARG A 180 -13.44 2.97 -11.06
N ILE A 181 -14.46 2.20 -10.67
CA ILE A 181 -14.33 0.78 -10.34
C ILE A 181 -14.76 -0.03 -11.56
N VAL A 182 -13.89 -0.95 -11.99
CA VAL A 182 -14.13 -1.86 -13.12
C VAL A 182 -13.93 -3.29 -12.63
N GLY A 183 -14.87 -4.18 -12.94
CA GLY A 183 -14.88 -5.56 -12.47
C GLY A 183 -15.61 -5.73 -11.14
N ASP A 184 -15.14 -6.62 -10.27
CA ASP A 184 -15.82 -6.98 -9.02
C ASP A 184 -15.55 -5.96 -7.90
N ALA A 185 -16.47 -5.00 -7.75
CA ALA A 185 -16.41 -4.01 -6.67
C ALA A 185 -16.51 -4.64 -5.27
N GLY A 186 -17.08 -5.85 -5.14
CA GLY A 186 -17.18 -6.56 -3.86
C GLY A 186 -15.82 -6.87 -3.27
N ILE A 187 -14.84 -7.23 -4.11
CA ILE A 187 -13.46 -7.50 -3.66
C ILE A 187 -12.84 -6.23 -3.08
N ALA A 188 -12.99 -5.08 -3.76
CA ALA A 188 -12.48 -3.80 -3.25
C ALA A 188 -13.13 -3.42 -1.91
N MET A 189 -14.44 -3.66 -1.76
CA MET A 189 -15.16 -3.41 -0.52
C MET A 189 -14.69 -4.33 0.62
N MET A 190 -14.51 -5.63 0.35
CA MET A 190 -13.99 -6.58 1.33
C MET A 190 -12.57 -6.23 1.76
N MET A 191 -11.70 -5.88 0.82
CA MET A 191 -10.34 -5.41 1.12
C MET A 191 -10.39 -4.15 1.98
N ASN A 192 -11.19 -3.14 1.61
CA ASN A 192 -11.32 -1.91 2.39
C ASN A 192 -11.85 -2.18 3.81
N ALA A 193 -12.85 -3.06 3.97
CA ALA A 193 -13.38 -3.43 5.27
C ALA A 193 -12.34 -4.07 6.20
N ALA A 194 -11.32 -4.73 5.65
CA ALA A 194 -10.21 -5.27 6.43
C ALA A 194 -9.25 -4.18 6.95
N PHE A 195 -9.36 -2.93 6.48
CA PHE A 195 -8.51 -1.80 6.86
C PHE A 195 -9.25 -0.70 7.64
N VAL A 196 -10.56 -0.75 7.71
CA VAL A 196 -11.39 0.18 8.49
C VAL A 196 -11.65 -0.39 9.88
#